data_9b192a197ac5c3ccc0f6438917fb1ac8
#
_entry.id   9b192a197ac5c3ccc0f6438917fb1ac8
#
_cell.length_a   1.000
_cell.length_b   1.000
_cell.length_c   1.000
_cell.angle_alpha   90.00
_cell.angle_beta   90.00
_cell.angle_gamma   90.00
#
_symmetry.space_group_name_H-M   'P 1'
#
loop_
_entity.id
_entity.type
_entity.pdbx_description
1 polymer ?
#
loop_
_entity_poly.entity_id
_entity_poly.type
_entity_poly.pdbx_seq_one_letter_code
_entity_poly.pdbx_strand_id
1 'polypeptide(L)'
;MYYPLAQQEFESYLNGYDRENDRIKLKIIHTYGVVKQAEELAGRIHLSAEDTDLARLIALLHDIGRFEQLKRYDSFEPGTMDHAAYGVKVLFDEGMIRRFLPDDKWDSIIYTAIAHHSDYELPEISDPQTLLHAKLIRDEDKLDNCR
;
A
#
# COMPACT_ATOMS: atom_id res chain seq x y z
N MET A 1 8.80 1.77 15.86
CA MET A 1 7.69 2.10 14.95
C MET A 1 8.20 2.70 13.67
N TYR A 2 7.82 2.11 12.55
CA TYR A 2 8.36 2.54 11.24
C TYR A 2 7.46 3.54 10.51
N TYR A 3 6.16 3.56 10.82
CA TYR A 3 5.20 4.32 10.02
C TYR A 3 5.50 5.83 9.94
N PRO A 4 5.87 6.54 11.03
CA PRO A 4 6.13 7.97 10.91
C PRO A 4 7.24 8.33 9.93
N LEU A 5 8.32 7.56 9.90
CA LEU A 5 9.41 7.77 8.95
C LEU A 5 8.97 7.38 7.53
N ALA A 6 8.21 6.29 7.40
CA ALA A 6 7.67 5.87 6.11
C ALA A 6 6.75 6.91 5.53
N GLN A 7 5.92 7.58 6.35
CA GLN A 7 5.05 8.66 5.89
C GLN A 7 5.86 9.83 5.34
N GLN A 8 6.95 10.21 6.00
CA GLN A 8 7.83 11.26 5.53
C GLN A 8 8.43 10.89 4.16
N GLU A 9 8.88 9.65 3.99
CA GLU A 9 9.41 9.18 2.71
C GLU A 9 8.34 9.15 1.62
N PHE A 10 7.11 8.80 1.97
CA PHE A 10 5.98 8.83 1.04
C PHE A 10 5.72 10.25 0.55
N GLU A 11 5.71 11.23 1.47
CA GLU A 11 5.57 12.64 1.08
C GLU A 11 6.69 13.10 0.15
N SER A 12 7.93 12.66 0.42
CA SER A 12 9.06 12.93 -0.46
C SER A 12 8.88 12.29 -1.84
N TYR A 13 8.41 11.06 -1.88
CA TYR A 13 8.09 10.36 -3.13
C TYR A 13 7.06 11.12 -3.96
N LEU A 14 6.04 11.68 -3.31
CA LEU A 14 4.99 12.44 -4.00
C LEU A 14 5.50 13.72 -4.65
N ASN A 15 6.66 14.23 -4.25
CA ASN A 15 7.25 15.41 -4.88
C ASN A 15 7.63 15.19 -6.35
N GLY A 16 7.71 13.94 -6.79
CA GLY A 16 7.92 13.59 -8.20
C GLY A 16 6.65 13.63 -9.05
N TYR A 17 5.51 13.99 -8.46
CA TYR A 17 4.21 13.99 -9.14
C TYR A 17 3.51 15.34 -8.95
N ASP A 18 2.55 15.64 -9.84
CA ASP A 18 1.79 16.88 -9.79
C ASP A 18 0.65 16.77 -8.78
N ARG A 19 0.86 17.33 -7.59
CA ARG A 19 -0.14 17.32 -6.52
C ARG A 19 -1.37 18.17 -6.82
N GLU A 20 -1.31 19.05 -7.83
CA GLU A 20 -2.45 19.86 -8.25
C GLU A 20 -3.38 19.10 -9.22
N ASN A 21 -2.91 18.00 -9.78
CA ASN A 21 -3.73 17.14 -10.63
C ASN A 21 -4.82 16.48 -9.76
N ASP A 22 -6.09 16.57 -10.21
CA ASP A 22 -7.23 16.08 -9.43
C ASP A 22 -7.18 14.59 -9.14
N ARG A 23 -6.68 13.79 -10.09
CA ARG A 23 -6.56 12.34 -9.91
C ARG A 23 -5.44 11.99 -8.95
N ILE A 24 -4.33 12.72 -8.99
CA ILE A 24 -3.24 12.55 -8.02
C ILE A 24 -3.74 12.90 -6.61
N LYS A 25 -4.44 14.04 -6.46
CA LYS A 25 -5.04 14.43 -5.18
C LYS A 25 -5.99 13.36 -4.64
N LEU A 26 -6.85 12.85 -5.51
CA LEU A 26 -7.81 11.81 -5.12
C LEU A 26 -7.08 10.56 -4.62
N LYS A 27 -6.01 10.16 -5.28
CA LYS A 27 -5.24 8.97 -4.89
C LYS A 27 -4.49 9.20 -3.58
N ILE A 28 -4.00 10.40 -3.32
CA ILE A 28 -3.37 10.74 -2.03
C ILE A 28 -4.42 10.63 -0.91
N ILE A 29 -5.60 11.21 -1.11
CA ILE A 29 -6.70 11.13 -0.14
C ILE A 29 -7.09 9.67 0.12
N HIS A 30 -7.24 8.88 -0.95
CA HIS A 30 -7.56 7.45 -0.83
C HIS A 30 -6.48 6.71 -0.03
N THR A 31 -5.21 6.96 -0.33
CA THR A 31 -4.10 6.28 0.36
C THR A 31 -4.17 6.53 1.88
N TYR A 32 -4.33 7.79 2.29
CA TYR A 32 -4.45 8.10 3.72
C TYR A 32 -5.76 7.61 4.32
N GLY A 33 -6.82 7.55 3.54
CA GLY A 33 -8.08 6.93 3.95
C GLY A 33 -7.91 5.45 4.27
N VAL A 34 -7.15 4.73 3.46
CA VAL A 34 -6.85 3.31 3.68
C VAL A 34 -5.98 3.13 4.93
N VAL A 35 -5.01 4.03 5.17
CA VAL A 35 -4.23 4.02 6.42
C VAL A 35 -5.16 4.16 7.62
N LYS A 36 -6.12 5.06 7.56
CA LYS A 36 -7.10 5.24 8.64
C LYS A 36 -7.94 3.99 8.87
N GLN A 37 -8.38 3.33 7.80
CA GLN A 37 -9.10 2.06 7.91
C GLN A 37 -8.23 0.98 8.54
N ALA A 38 -6.93 0.94 8.22
CA ALA A 38 -6.00 0.01 8.84
C ALA A 38 -5.94 0.21 10.36
N GLU A 39 -5.86 1.46 10.82
CA GLU A 39 -5.84 1.78 12.24
C GLU A 39 -7.13 1.33 12.93
N GLU A 40 -8.28 1.61 12.32
CA GLU A 40 -9.58 1.24 12.88
C GLU A 40 -9.77 -0.28 12.96
N LEU A 41 -9.44 -1.01 11.90
CA LEU A 41 -9.55 -2.46 11.89
C LEU A 41 -8.58 -3.10 12.89
N ALA A 42 -7.35 -2.62 12.95
CA ALA A 42 -6.36 -3.11 13.90
C ALA A 42 -6.85 -2.97 15.35
N GLY A 43 -7.48 -1.85 15.66
CA GLY A 43 -8.08 -1.63 16.99
C GLY A 43 -9.23 -2.58 17.28
N ARG A 44 -10.10 -2.81 16.30
CA ARG A 44 -11.28 -3.68 16.47
C ARG A 44 -10.89 -5.14 16.69
N ILE A 45 -9.87 -5.64 16.01
CA ILE A 45 -9.44 -7.03 16.14
C ILE A 45 -8.27 -7.20 17.09
N HIS A 46 -7.90 -6.13 17.81
CA HIS A 46 -6.87 -6.15 18.86
C HIS A 46 -5.51 -6.64 18.37
N LEU A 47 -5.05 -6.11 17.22
CA LEU A 47 -3.72 -6.43 16.72
C LEU A 47 -2.63 -5.91 17.65
N SER A 48 -1.49 -6.61 17.66
CA SER A 48 -0.30 -6.14 18.35
C SER A 48 0.15 -4.78 17.80
N ALA A 49 0.96 -4.05 18.57
CA ALA A 49 1.55 -2.79 18.09
C ALA A 49 2.36 -2.99 16.82
N GLU A 50 3.08 -4.11 16.73
CA GLU A 50 3.88 -4.49 15.56
C GLU A 50 3.01 -4.72 14.33
N ASP A 51 1.95 -5.53 14.44
CA ASP A 51 1.05 -5.78 13.32
C ASP A 51 0.24 -4.53 12.94
N THR A 52 -0.09 -3.69 13.89
CA THR A 52 -0.76 -2.41 13.61
C THR A 52 0.15 -1.51 12.78
N ASP A 53 1.41 -1.38 13.16
CA ASP A 53 2.39 -0.59 12.41
C ASP A 53 2.58 -1.16 10.99
N LEU A 54 2.67 -2.48 10.86
CA LEU A 54 2.79 -3.16 9.59
C LEU A 54 1.56 -2.93 8.70
N ALA A 55 0.36 -2.99 9.28
CA ALA A 55 -0.88 -2.71 8.54
C ALA A 55 -0.89 -1.27 7.98
N ARG A 56 -0.43 -0.30 8.77
CA ARG A 56 -0.29 1.09 8.31
C ARG A 56 0.69 1.22 7.15
N LEU A 57 1.84 0.55 7.24
CA LEU A 57 2.86 0.57 6.19
C LEU A 57 2.33 -0.01 4.88
N ILE A 58 1.66 -1.14 4.95
CA ILE A 58 1.07 -1.78 3.76
C ILE A 58 0.01 -0.86 3.16
N ALA A 59 -0.84 -0.26 3.97
CA ALA A 59 -1.86 0.67 3.51
C ALA A 59 -1.23 1.88 2.79
N LEU A 60 -0.16 2.44 3.36
CA LEU A 60 0.54 3.57 2.78
C LEU A 60 1.15 3.24 1.41
N LEU A 61 1.66 2.04 1.25
CA LEU A 61 2.44 1.64 0.07
C LEU A 61 1.62 0.86 -0.97
N HIS A 62 0.39 0.44 -0.64
CA HIS A 62 -0.33 -0.52 -1.50
C HIS A 62 -0.59 0.00 -2.92
N ASP A 63 -0.84 1.28 -3.08
CA ASP A 63 -1.17 1.90 -4.37
C ASP A 63 -0.04 2.76 -4.94
N ILE A 64 1.20 2.55 -4.47
CA ILE A 64 2.33 3.39 -4.91
C ILE A 64 2.50 3.37 -6.44
N GLY A 65 2.13 2.28 -7.10
CA GLY A 65 2.20 2.16 -8.55
C GLY A 65 1.18 3.03 -9.29
N ARG A 66 0.10 3.45 -8.63
CA ARG A 66 -0.95 4.28 -9.25
C ARG A 66 -0.46 5.66 -9.67
N PHE A 67 0.47 6.23 -8.91
CA PHE A 67 1.00 7.57 -9.21
C PHE A 67 1.75 7.57 -10.54
N GLU A 68 2.56 6.56 -10.78
CA GLU A 68 3.27 6.43 -12.05
C GLU A 68 2.30 6.10 -13.20
N GLN A 69 1.28 5.28 -12.95
CA GLN A 69 0.25 5.01 -13.93
C GLN A 69 -0.45 6.29 -14.38
N LEU A 70 -0.83 7.15 -13.42
CA LEU A 70 -1.47 8.43 -13.73
C LEU A 70 -0.54 9.36 -14.49
N LYS A 71 0.73 9.41 -14.10
CA LYS A 71 1.74 10.26 -14.77
C LYS A 71 1.95 9.86 -16.22
N ARG A 72 2.03 8.55 -16.50
CA ARG A 72 2.31 8.04 -17.84
C ARG A 72 1.08 8.00 -18.73
N TYR A 73 -0.07 7.63 -18.19
CA TYR A 73 -1.26 7.29 -18.99
C TYR A 73 -2.48 8.16 -18.69
N ASP A 74 -2.45 8.96 -17.63
CA ASP A 74 -3.58 9.75 -17.12
C ASP A 74 -4.86 8.91 -17.01
N SER A 75 -4.72 7.68 -16.53
CA SER A 75 -5.78 6.68 -16.51
C SER A 75 -5.55 5.67 -15.41
N PHE A 76 -6.63 5.12 -14.84
CA PHE A 76 -6.62 3.97 -13.94
C PHE A 76 -6.98 2.66 -14.66
N GLU A 77 -7.11 2.69 -15.99
CA GLU A 77 -7.50 1.50 -16.77
C GLU A 77 -6.48 0.38 -16.63
N PRO A 78 -6.92 -0.87 -16.33
CA PRO A 78 -5.99 -2.00 -16.16
C PRO A 78 -5.10 -2.26 -17.36
N GLY A 79 -5.59 -1.99 -18.58
CA GLY A 79 -4.82 -2.20 -19.80
C GLY A 79 -3.64 -1.26 -19.99
N THR A 80 -3.56 -0.16 -19.22
CA THR A 80 -2.45 0.79 -19.34
C THR A 80 -1.23 0.37 -18.52
N MET A 81 -1.47 -0.20 -17.33
CA MET A 81 -0.41 -0.65 -16.43
C MET A 81 -1.01 -1.55 -15.35
N ASP A 82 -0.30 -2.62 -15.01
CA ASP A 82 -0.59 -3.38 -13.79
C ASP A 82 0.06 -2.65 -12.62
N HIS A 83 -0.71 -1.82 -11.93
CA HIS A 83 -0.18 -0.94 -10.87
C HIS A 83 0.35 -1.73 -9.67
N ALA A 84 -0.22 -2.87 -9.34
CA ALA A 84 0.25 -3.69 -8.23
C ALA A 84 1.62 -4.31 -8.57
N ALA A 85 1.77 -4.86 -9.77
CA ALA A 85 3.04 -5.40 -10.24
C ALA A 85 4.11 -4.31 -10.33
N TYR A 86 3.75 -3.13 -10.83
CA TYR A 86 4.69 -2.00 -10.89
C TYR A 86 5.11 -1.56 -9.48
N GLY A 87 4.15 -1.50 -8.55
CA GLY A 87 4.43 -1.12 -7.16
C GLY A 87 5.45 -2.04 -6.50
N VAL A 88 5.27 -3.36 -6.60
CA VAL A 88 6.23 -4.30 -6.01
C VAL A 88 7.56 -4.30 -6.74
N LYS A 89 7.57 -4.03 -8.05
CA LYS A 89 8.82 -3.87 -8.80
C LYS A 89 9.65 -2.71 -8.26
N VAL A 90 9.03 -1.55 -8.09
CA VAL A 90 9.70 -0.34 -7.58
C VAL A 90 10.18 -0.57 -6.16
N LEU A 91 9.33 -1.13 -5.30
CA LEU A 91 9.67 -1.32 -3.90
C LEU A 91 10.77 -2.37 -3.70
N PHE A 92 10.69 -3.49 -4.40
CA PHE A 92 11.55 -4.64 -4.12
C PHE A 92 12.64 -4.87 -5.16
N ASP A 93 12.33 -4.87 -6.44
CA ASP A 93 13.34 -5.07 -7.49
C ASP A 93 14.29 -3.88 -7.58
N GLU A 94 13.76 -2.65 -7.44
CA GLU A 94 14.53 -1.42 -7.48
C GLU A 94 15.01 -0.97 -6.08
N GLY A 95 14.57 -1.66 -5.03
CA GLY A 95 15.09 -1.44 -3.67
C GLY A 95 14.51 -0.26 -2.90
N MET A 96 13.48 0.40 -3.41
CA MET A 96 12.89 1.58 -2.75
C MET A 96 12.36 1.27 -1.35
N ILE A 97 12.00 0.00 -1.07
CA ILE A 97 11.47 -0.38 0.24
C ILE A 97 12.43 0.00 1.39
N ARG A 98 13.75 -0.03 1.14
CA ARG A 98 14.74 0.33 2.18
C ARG A 98 14.67 1.81 2.58
N ARG A 99 14.06 2.66 1.75
CA ARG A 99 13.83 4.06 2.12
C ARG A 99 12.67 4.21 3.13
N PHE A 100 11.73 3.27 3.10
CA PHE A 100 10.58 3.26 4.02
C PHE A 100 10.85 2.44 5.27
N LEU A 101 11.61 1.37 5.15
CA LEU A 101 11.95 0.45 6.24
C LEU A 101 13.44 0.14 6.22
N PRO A 102 14.16 0.36 7.34
CA PRO A 102 15.60 0.10 7.37
C PRO A 102 15.98 -1.37 7.33
N ASP A 103 15.13 -2.27 7.82
CA ASP A 103 15.41 -3.71 7.83
C ASP A 103 14.44 -4.47 6.91
N ASP A 104 14.76 -5.74 6.62
CA ASP A 104 14.01 -6.56 5.67
C ASP A 104 13.07 -7.58 6.31
N LYS A 105 12.87 -7.49 7.60
CA LYS A 105 12.10 -8.45 8.40
C LYS A 105 10.70 -8.70 7.83
N TRP A 106 10.05 -7.66 7.30
CA TRP A 106 8.66 -7.70 6.86
C TRP A 106 8.51 -7.76 5.35
N ASP A 107 9.60 -7.86 4.60
CA ASP A 107 9.56 -7.73 3.13
C ASP A 107 8.62 -8.72 2.46
N SER A 108 8.66 -9.99 2.87
CA SER A 108 7.81 -11.03 2.28
C SER A 108 6.32 -10.76 2.48
N ILE A 109 5.95 -10.29 3.68
CA ILE A 109 4.56 -9.96 4.01
C ILE A 109 4.10 -8.76 3.19
N ILE A 110 4.91 -7.70 3.15
CA ILE A 110 4.59 -6.48 2.41
C ILE A 110 4.46 -6.78 0.92
N TYR A 111 5.41 -7.54 0.37
CA TYR A 111 5.39 -7.94 -1.05
C TYR A 111 4.08 -8.66 -1.39
N THR A 112 3.76 -9.71 -0.64
CA THR A 112 2.59 -10.54 -0.91
C THR A 112 1.30 -9.73 -0.80
N ALA A 113 1.17 -8.92 0.25
CA ALA A 113 -0.01 -8.09 0.45
C ALA A 113 -0.23 -7.10 -0.69
N ILE A 114 0.82 -6.40 -1.12
CA ILE A 114 0.72 -5.41 -2.19
C ILE A 114 0.52 -6.08 -3.54
N ALA A 115 1.28 -7.13 -3.84
CA ALA A 115 1.19 -7.83 -5.13
C ALA A 115 -0.22 -8.33 -5.42
N HIS A 116 -0.95 -8.74 -4.39
CA HIS A 116 -2.26 -9.38 -4.53
C HIS A 116 -3.44 -8.52 -4.07
N HIS A 117 -3.21 -7.24 -3.72
CA HIS A 117 -4.28 -6.41 -3.16
C HIS A 117 -5.44 -6.16 -4.13
N SER A 118 -5.20 -6.20 -5.42
CA SER A 118 -6.22 -5.99 -6.46
C SER A 118 -6.66 -7.27 -7.16
N ASP A 119 -6.17 -8.43 -6.74
CA ASP A 119 -6.59 -9.71 -7.32
C ASP A 119 -8.06 -9.99 -6.99
N TYR A 120 -8.75 -10.66 -7.91
CA TYR A 120 -10.14 -11.08 -7.67
C TYR A 120 -10.21 -12.04 -6.48
N GLU A 121 -9.31 -13.02 -6.41
CA GLU A 121 -9.20 -13.97 -5.31
C GLU A 121 -7.75 -14.01 -4.83
N LEU A 122 -7.55 -14.21 -3.51
CA LEU A 122 -6.21 -14.42 -2.97
C LEU A 122 -5.71 -15.81 -3.34
N PRO A 123 -4.41 -15.93 -3.67
CA PRO A 123 -3.79 -17.24 -3.79
C PRO A 123 -3.76 -17.95 -2.43
N GLU A 124 -3.40 -19.23 -2.43
CA GLU A 124 -3.19 -19.95 -1.19
C GLU A 124 -1.96 -19.40 -0.48
N ILE A 125 -2.13 -18.95 0.77
CA ILE A 125 -1.06 -18.38 1.60
C ILE A 125 -1.02 -19.17 2.90
N SER A 126 0.06 -19.90 3.12
CA SER A 126 0.19 -20.78 4.28
C SER A 126 0.61 -20.08 5.57
N ASP A 127 1.38 -18.99 5.47
CA ASP A 127 1.82 -18.24 6.65
C ASP A 127 0.66 -17.40 7.21
N PRO A 128 0.26 -17.63 8.49
CA PRO A 128 -0.91 -16.93 9.06
C PRO A 128 -0.76 -15.41 9.10
N GLN A 129 0.42 -14.89 9.40
CA GLN A 129 0.65 -13.44 9.46
C GLN A 129 0.57 -12.82 8.07
N THR A 130 1.16 -13.47 7.06
CA THR A 130 1.08 -13.01 5.67
C THR A 130 -0.38 -13.01 5.20
N LEU A 131 -1.12 -14.08 5.49
CA LEU A 131 -2.53 -14.18 5.13
C LEU A 131 -3.35 -13.08 5.80
N LEU A 132 -3.10 -12.82 7.09
CA LEU A 132 -3.78 -11.75 7.82
C LEU A 132 -3.63 -10.41 7.10
N HIS A 133 -2.40 -10.01 6.78
CA HIS A 133 -2.14 -8.72 6.15
C HIS A 133 -2.62 -8.67 4.70
N ALA A 134 -2.57 -9.79 3.97
CA ALA A 134 -3.13 -9.86 2.61
C ALA A 134 -4.65 -9.64 2.63
N LYS A 135 -5.35 -10.16 3.63
CA LYS A 135 -6.79 -9.94 3.80
C LYS A 135 -7.11 -8.53 4.28
N LEU A 136 -6.34 -8.01 5.25
CA LEU A 136 -6.58 -6.69 5.83
C LEU A 136 -6.52 -5.59 4.78
N ILE A 137 -5.49 -5.57 3.95
CA ILE A 137 -5.36 -4.51 2.94
C ILE A 137 -6.54 -4.53 1.96
N ARG A 138 -7.04 -5.69 1.60
CA ARG A 138 -8.19 -5.81 0.70
C ARG A 138 -9.44 -5.23 1.33
N ASP A 139 -9.67 -5.52 2.62
CA ASP A 139 -10.82 -4.99 3.36
C ASP A 139 -10.71 -3.48 3.57
N GLU A 140 -9.55 -2.99 3.95
CA GLU A 140 -9.26 -1.57 4.15
C GLU A 140 -9.50 -0.77 2.88
N ASP A 141 -9.02 -1.27 1.75
CA ASP A 141 -9.17 -0.64 0.44
C ASP A 141 -10.66 -0.55 0.06
N LYS A 142 -11.40 -1.65 0.24
CA LYS A 142 -12.84 -1.66 -0.03
C LYS A 142 -13.60 -0.69 0.87
N LEU A 143 -13.27 -0.65 2.16
CA LEU A 143 -13.94 0.22 3.12
C LEU A 143 -13.74 1.69 2.76
N ASP A 144 -12.55 2.08 2.34
CA ASP A 144 -12.29 3.46 1.94
C ASP A 144 -13.05 3.79 0.64
N ASN A 145 -13.09 2.88 -0.31
CA ASN A 145 -13.80 3.08 -1.58
C ASN A 145 -15.33 3.19 -1.40
N CYS A 146 -15.87 2.69 -0.31
CA CYS A 146 -17.31 2.69 -0.03
C CYS A 146 -17.80 3.88 0.78
N ARG A 147 -16.91 4.78 1.19
CA ARG A 147 -17.31 5.94 1.99
C ARG A 147 -17.83 7.11 1.16
#